data_9838beb253fdbc20e5775ad344ead428
#
_entry.id   9838beb253fdbc20e5775ad344ead428
#
_cell.length_a   1.000
_cell.length_b   1.000
_cell.length_c   1.000
_cell.angle_alpha   90.00
_cell.angle_beta   90.00
_cell.angle_gamma   90.00
#
_symmetry.space_group_name_H-M   'P 1'
#
loop_
_entity.id
_entity.type
_entity.pdbx_description
1 polymer ?
#
loop_
_entity_poly.entity_id
_entity_poly.type
_entity_poly.pdbx_seq_one_letter_code
_entity_poly.pdbx_strand_id
1 'polypeptide(L)'
;MNSEKLTAEQLLQVVSSQWASATDIMKIGSVGRNKAYAIRSEIAISLYGDDSKVRNRGLVPMVEVLKYFNIDINYLKEVSVYEKQ
;
A
#
# COMPACT_ATOMS: atom_id res chain seq x y z
N MET A 1 2.03 19.30 -7.95
CA MET A 1 2.20 18.74 -8.13
C MET A 1 2.10 17.93 -8.20
N ASN A 2 2.16 17.52 -8.14
CA ASN A 2 1.96 16.71 -8.43
C ASN A 2 1.85 15.64 -8.06
N SER A 3 1.22 15.33 -7.77
CA SER A 3 1.03 14.04 -7.34
C SER A 3 1.27 13.08 -8.39
N GLU A 4 2.42 12.91 -8.62
CA GLU A 4 2.78 11.99 -9.62
C GLU A 4 2.58 10.60 -9.15
N LYS A 5 2.16 9.74 -10.06
CA LYS A 5 2.15 8.33 -9.78
C LYS A 5 3.57 7.82 -9.67
N LEU A 6 3.76 6.88 -8.77
CA LEU A 6 5.06 6.24 -8.64
C LEU A 6 5.33 5.36 -9.87
N THR A 7 6.59 5.25 -10.22
CA THR A 7 6.98 4.26 -11.21
C THR A 7 6.82 2.86 -10.61
N ALA A 8 6.83 1.84 -11.45
CA ALA A 8 6.72 0.48 -10.96
C ALA A 8 7.89 0.13 -10.04
N GLU A 9 9.08 0.62 -10.34
CA GLU A 9 10.23 0.36 -9.49
C GLU A 9 10.07 1.03 -8.12
N GLN A 10 9.60 2.27 -8.10
CA GLN A 10 9.37 2.97 -6.84
C GLN A 10 8.30 2.26 -6.03
N LEU A 11 7.24 1.80 -6.69
CA LEU A 11 6.18 1.09 -6.02
C LEU A 11 6.67 -0.24 -5.46
N LEU A 12 7.53 -0.94 -6.19
CA LEU A 12 8.12 -2.17 -5.69
C LEU A 12 8.89 -1.93 -4.40
N GLN A 13 9.60 -0.80 -4.31
CA GLN A 13 10.33 -0.48 -3.09
C GLN A 13 9.38 -0.29 -1.91
N VAL A 14 8.25 0.37 -2.15
CA VAL A 14 7.27 0.58 -1.08
C VAL A 14 6.68 -0.75 -0.64
N VAL A 15 6.26 -1.60 -1.59
CA VAL A 15 5.56 -2.84 -1.24
C VAL A 15 6.51 -3.93 -0.77
N SER A 16 7.82 -3.71 -0.83
CA SER A 16 8.77 -4.69 -0.31
C SER A 16 8.78 -4.73 1.21
N SER A 17 8.21 -3.72 1.85
CA SER A 17 8.08 -3.71 3.29
C SER A 17 6.97 -4.66 3.71
N GLN A 18 7.18 -5.34 4.84
CA GLN A 18 6.19 -6.29 5.35
C GLN A 18 4.96 -5.58 5.89
N TRP A 19 5.12 -4.36 6.37
CA TRP A 19 4.06 -3.60 7.01
C TRP A 19 3.82 -2.31 6.26
N ALA A 20 2.57 -1.88 6.25
CA ALA A 20 2.17 -0.67 5.54
C ALA A 20 1.58 0.35 6.50
N SER A 21 2.04 1.58 6.39
CA SER A 21 1.45 2.71 7.11
C SER A 21 0.44 3.42 6.22
N ALA A 22 -0.26 4.40 6.80
CA ALA A 22 -1.18 5.20 6.00
C ALA A 22 -0.43 5.90 4.86
N THR A 23 0.79 6.37 5.12
CA THR A 23 1.59 7.00 4.07
C THR A 23 1.87 6.03 2.92
N ASP A 24 2.18 4.78 3.26
CA ASP A 24 2.40 3.77 2.22
C ASP A 24 1.14 3.53 1.42
N ILE A 25 -0.02 3.49 2.08
CA ILE A 25 -1.29 3.30 1.39
C ILE A 25 -1.56 4.46 0.44
N MET A 26 -1.24 5.68 0.86
CA MET A 26 -1.38 6.84 -0.02
C MET A 26 -0.57 6.67 -1.29
N LYS A 27 0.66 6.18 -1.16
CA LYS A 27 1.54 5.99 -2.31
C LYS A 27 1.07 4.85 -3.20
N ILE A 28 0.69 3.74 -2.59
CA ILE A 28 0.29 2.55 -3.35
C ILE A 28 -0.99 2.81 -4.12
N GLY A 29 -1.97 3.42 -3.48
CA GLY A 29 -3.28 3.60 -4.09
C GLY A 29 -3.48 4.96 -4.74
N SER A 30 -2.50 5.85 -4.67
CA SER A 30 -2.62 7.22 -5.17
C SER A 30 -3.86 7.90 -4.58
N VAL A 31 -4.05 7.74 -3.28
CA VAL A 31 -5.20 8.31 -2.59
C VAL A 31 -4.74 9.33 -1.57
N GLY A 32 -5.65 10.19 -1.12
CA GLY A 32 -5.36 11.18 -0.12
C GLY A 32 -5.25 10.58 1.28
N ARG A 33 -4.88 11.43 2.24
CA ARG A 33 -4.63 10.98 3.60
C ARG A 33 -5.88 10.39 4.26
N ASN A 34 -7.01 11.09 4.12
CA ASN A 34 -8.23 10.62 4.78
C ASN A 34 -8.67 9.28 4.22
N LYS A 35 -8.55 9.12 2.91
CA LYS A 35 -8.88 7.85 2.28
C LYS A 35 -7.95 6.74 2.74
N ALA A 36 -6.66 7.07 2.88
CA ALA A 36 -5.68 6.08 3.33
C ALA A 36 -5.99 5.62 4.74
N TYR A 37 -6.36 6.53 5.63
CA TYR A 37 -6.74 6.15 6.99
C TYR A 37 -7.98 5.26 6.98
N ALA A 38 -8.95 5.58 6.12
CA ALA A 38 -10.16 4.76 6.03
C ALA A 38 -9.83 3.35 5.54
N ILE A 39 -8.95 3.25 4.56
CA ILE A 39 -8.54 1.95 4.03
C ILE A 39 -7.81 1.15 5.10
N ARG A 40 -6.91 1.80 5.84
CA ARG A 40 -6.20 1.12 6.91
C ARG A 40 -7.17 0.58 7.97
N SER A 41 -8.16 1.39 8.34
CA SER A 41 -9.17 0.95 9.29
C SER A 41 -9.95 -0.24 8.77
N GLU A 42 -10.35 -0.20 7.50
CA GLU A 42 -11.08 -1.30 6.90
C GLU A 42 -10.28 -2.60 6.97
N ILE A 43 -8.99 -2.51 6.64
CA ILE A 43 -8.13 -3.68 6.68
C ILE A 43 -7.99 -4.19 8.11
N ALA A 44 -7.79 -3.26 9.05
CA ALA A 44 -7.64 -3.64 10.45
C ALA A 44 -8.90 -4.30 10.99
N ILE A 45 -10.06 -3.77 10.65
CA ILE A 45 -11.32 -4.36 11.09
C ILE A 45 -11.51 -5.74 10.48
N SER A 46 -11.14 -5.90 9.23
CA SER A 46 -11.25 -7.20 8.56
C SER A 46 -10.37 -8.25 9.21
N LEU A 47 -9.17 -7.85 9.65
CA LEU A 47 -8.21 -8.80 10.21
C LEU A 47 -8.41 -9.03 11.70
N TYR A 48 -8.72 -7.97 12.44
CA TYR A 48 -8.72 -8.02 13.90
C TYR A 48 -10.10 -7.79 14.51
N GLY A 49 -11.07 -7.43 13.72
CA GLY A 49 -12.41 -7.14 14.19
C GLY A 49 -12.58 -5.73 14.72
N ASP A 50 -11.50 -4.97 14.84
CA ASP A 50 -11.53 -3.66 15.47
C ASP A 50 -10.23 -2.95 15.11
N ASP A 51 -10.31 -1.70 14.69
CA ASP A 51 -9.11 -0.97 14.31
C ASP A 51 -8.29 -0.53 15.52
N SER A 52 -8.88 -0.61 16.73
CA SER A 52 -8.13 -0.30 17.95
C SER A 52 -7.03 -1.31 18.22
N LYS A 53 -7.06 -2.47 17.56
CA LYS A 53 -6.06 -3.50 17.75
C LYS A 53 -4.92 -3.40 16.74
N VAL A 54 -4.90 -2.37 15.93
CA VAL A 54 -3.80 -2.14 15.02
C VAL A 54 -2.54 -1.87 15.83
N ARG A 55 -1.47 -2.58 15.50
CA ARG A 55 -0.21 -2.49 16.23
C ARG A 55 0.83 -1.74 15.43
N ASN A 56 2.02 -1.56 16.04
CA ASN A 56 3.16 -0.98 15.35
C ASN A 56 2.81 0.37 14.74
N ARG A 57 2.20 1.23 15.56
CA ARG A 57 1.85 2.60 15.17
C ARG A 57 0.88 2.63 14.01
N GLY A 58 -0.05 1.70 14.02
CA GLY A 58 -1.09 1.71 13.01
C GLY A 58 -0.69 1.05 11.71
N LEU A 59 0.30 0.18 11.75
CA LEU A 59 0.69 -0.57 10.56
C LEU A 59 -0.24 -1.74 10.34
N VAL A 60 -0.48 -2.05 9.08
CA VAL A 60 -1.22 -3.24 8.69
C VAL A 60 -0.35 -4.05 7.74
N PRO A 61 -0.61 -5.35 7.59
CA PRO A 61 0.24 -6.16 6.70
C PRO A 61 0.17 -5.65 5.27
N MET A 62 1.34 -5.53 4.65
CA MET A 62 1.42 -5.04 3.27
C MET A 62 0.63 -5.95 2.33
N VAL A 63 0.63 -7.26 2.58
CA VAL A 63 -0.06 -8.20 1.70
C VAL A 63 -1.56 -7.88 1.64
N GLU A 64 -2.14 -7.40 2.73
CA GLU A 64 -3.56 -7.06 2.75
C GLU A 64 -3.81 -5.77 1.97
N VAL A 65 -2.88 -4.83 2.02
CA VAL A 65 -2.99 -3.60 1.23
C VAL A 65 -2.95 -3.95 -0.25
N LEU A 66 -2.05 -4.84 -0.65
CA LEU A 66 -1.96 -5.26 -2.04
C LEU A 66 -3.24 -5.94 -2.50
N LYS A 67 -3.84 -6.77 -1.64
CA LYS A 67 -5.11 -7.39 -1.97
C LYS A 67 -6.21 -6.35 -2.13
N TYR A 68 -6.23 -5.37 -1.25
CA TYR A 68 -7.24 -4.32 -1.29
C TYR A 68 -7.23 -3.60 -2.64
N PHE A 69 -6.04 -3.30 -3.15
CA PHE A 69 -5.89 -2.60 -4.41
C PHE A 69 -5.74 -3.54 -5.61
N ASN A 70 -5.78 -4.84 -5.36
CA ASN A 70 -5.66 -5.84 -6.41
C ASN A 70 -4.36 -5.69 -7.21
N ILE A 71 -3.26 -5.54 -6.48
CA ILE A 71 -1.96 -5.31 -7.10
C ILE A 71 -1.20 -6.63 -7.16
N ASP A 72 -0.62 -6.91 -8.33
CA ASP A 72 0.19 -8.10 -8.56
C ASP A 72 1.65 -7.70 -8.58
N ILE A 73 2.41 -8.18 -7.59
CA ILE A 73 3.83 -7.85 -7.49
C ILE A 73 4.62 -8.36 -8.69
N ASN A 74 4.25 -9.52 -9.21
CA ASN A 74 4.95 -10.06 -10.37
C ASN A 74 4.78 -9.15 -11.58
N TYR A 75 3.58 -8.61 -11.75
CA TYR A 75 3.34 -7.67 -12.83
C TYR A 75 4.18 -6.40 -12.65
N LEU A 76 4.29 -5.93 -11.40
CA LEU A 76 5.11 -4.75 -11.14
C LEU A 76 6.57 -5.01 -11.49
N LYS A 77 7.07 -6.20 -11.21
CA LYS A 77 8.45 -6.54 -11.56
C LYS A 77 8.66 -6.51 -13.07
N GLU A 78 7.70 -7.00 -13.83
CA GLU A 78 7.79 -6.95 -15.28
C GLU A 78 7.80 -5.52 -15.79
N VAL A 79 6.90 -4.70 -15.26
CA VAL A 79 6.81 -3.30 -15.70
C VAL A 79 8.08 -2.54 -15.36
N SER A 80 8.67 -2.81 -14.19
CA SER A 80 9.88 -2.10 -13.80
C SER A 80 11.05 -2.40 -14.75
N VAL A 81 11.09 -3.61 -15.30
CA VAL A 81 12.11 -3.94 -16.29
C VAL A 81 11.93 -3.08 -17.56
N TYR A 82 10.69 -2.95 -18.01
CA TYR A 82 10.42 -2.11 -19.18
C TYR A 82 10.77 -0.65 -18.91
N GLU A 83 10.49 -0.17 -17.72
CA GLU A 83 10.77 1.23 -17.40
C GLU A 83 12.26 1.54 -17.41
N LYS A 84 13.09 0.55 -17.15
CA LYS A 84 14.54 0.75 -17.15
C LYS A 84 15.14 0.77 -18.54
N GLN A 85 14.39 0.37 -19.53
CA GLN A 85 14.86 0.39 -20.91
C GLN A 85 14.54 1.73 -21.54
#